data_65b712cffd809448c07746bf4a8d9d24
#
_entry.id   65b712cffd809448c07746bf4a8d9d24
#
_cell.length_a   1.000
_cell.length_b   1.000
_cell.length_c   1.000
_cell.angle_alpha   90.00
_cell.angle_beta   90.00
_cell.angle_gamma   90.00
#
_symmetry.space_group_name_H-M   'P 1'
#
loop_
_entity.id
_entity.type
_entity.pdbx_description
1 polymer ?
#
loop_
_entity_poly.entity_id
_entity_poly.type
_entity_poly.pdbx_seq_one_letter_code
_entity_poly.pdbx_strand_id
1 'polypeptide(L)'
;MSDTMENVTYDEIKIGQSATRTHTITEDDIRAFAAVSGDINPAHLDHEYAAGTMFKGVIAHGMWGAAFISALLGTQLPGPGTIYLEQTLAFKRPVRPGDTLTATLTVTEKNDEKKTVRFDCIVRNQDGKDVIAGVALVMAPTQKIKVA
;
A
#
# COMPACT_ATOMS: atom_id res chain seq x y z
N MET A 1 6.43 15.96 -19.19
CA MET A 1 6.77 14.62 -18.74
C MET A 1 5.61 13.66 -19.03
N SER A 2 5.91 12.56 -19.64
CA SER A 2 4.88 11.59 -19.99
C SER A 2 4.56 10.75 -18.75
N ASP A 3 3.32 10.83 -18.28
CA ASP A 3 2.84 9.99 -17.19
C ASP A 3 2.30 8.67 -17.73
N THR A 4 3.07 8.04 -18.62
CA THR A 4 2.68 6.75 -19.19
C THR A 4 2.78 5.67 -18.13
N MET A 5 1.69 4.93 -17.95
CA MET A 5 1.65 3.78 -17.07
C MET A 5 1.63 2.50 -17.91
N GLU A 6 2.53 1.59 -17.61
CA GLU A 6 2.68 0.33 -18.32
C GLU A 6 2.64 -0.82 -17.32
N ASN A 7 1.88 -1.85 -17.64
CA ASN A 7 1.78 -3.00 -16.76
C ASN A 7 2.92 -4.00 -16.98
N VAL A 8 2.99 -4.96 -16.06
CA VAL A 8 3.85 -6.13 -16.16
C VAL A 8 2.91 -7.33 -16.23
N THR A 9 2.91 -8.04 -17.35
CA THR A 9 1.98 -9.15 -17.55
C THR A 9 2.39 -10.37 -16.73
N TYR A 10 1.47 -11.32 -16.58
CA TYR A 10 1.74 -12.56 -15.86
C TYR A 10 3.03 -13.23 -16.33
N ASP A 11 3.19 -13.35 -17.65
CA ASP A 11 4.37 -14.01 -18.22
C ASP A 11 5.67 -13.25 -18.00
N GLU A 12 5.59 -11.93 -17.83
CA GLU A 12 6.74 -11.07 -17.56
C GLU A 12 7.14 -11.07 -16.08
N ILE A 13 6.20 -11.39 -15.20
CA ILE A 13 6.43 -11.38 -13.76
C ILE A 13 7.31 -12.56 -13.35
N LYS A 14 8.31 -12.28 -12.51
CA LYS A 14 9.24 -13.29 -12.01
C LYS A 14 9.19 -13.39 -10.50
N ILE A 15 9.31 -14.61 -9.97
CA ILE A 15 9.45 -14.82 -8.53
C ILE A 15 10.70 -14.08 -8.05
N GLY A 16 10.56 -13.34 -6.95
CA GLY A 16 11.61 -12.49 -6.41
C GLY A 16 11.61 -11.07 -6.95
N GLN A 17 10.83 -10.79 -8.01
CA GLN A 17 10.68 -9.43 -8.53
C GLN A 17 10.01 -8.55 -7.48
N SER A 18 10.46 -7.32 -7.35
CA SER A 18 9.92 -6.40 -6.35
C SER A 18 9.62 -5.03 -6.95
N ALA A 19 8.77 -4.30 -6.23
CA ALA A 19 8.48 -2.90 -6.52
C ALA A 19 8.41 -2.16 -5.18
N THR A 20 8.74 -0.89 -5.21
CA THR A 20 8.78 -0.08 -4.01
C THR A 20 8.26 1.33 -4.30
N ARG A 21 7.69 1.96 -3.28
CA ARG A 21 7.21 3.33 -3.34
C ARG A 21 7.41 3.98 -1.97
N THR A 22 7.79 5.25 -1.97
CA THR A 22 8.00 6.01 -0.75
C THR A 22 7.08 7.23 -0.75
N HIS A 23 6.49 7.53 0.41
CA HIS A 23 5.61 8.68 0.59
C HIS A 23 5.72 9.20 2.02
N THR A 24 5.83 10.51 2.16
CA THR A 24 5.78 11.16 3.48
C THR A 24 4.35 11.52 3.80
N ILE A 25 3.83 11.03 4.93
CA ILE A 25 2.46 11.24 5.36
C ILE A 25 2.29 12.68 5.84
N THR A 26 1.25 13.33 5.34
CA THR A 26 0.87 14.68 5.79
C THR A 26 -0.48 14.62 6.51
N GLU A 27 -0.80 15.67 7.27
CA GLU A 27 -2.14 15.79 7.87
C GLU A 27 -3.22 15.89 6.80
N ASP A 28 -2.91 16.47 5.64
CA ASP A 28 -3.86 16.51 4.51
C ASP A 28 -4.18 15.11 3.99
N ASP A 29 -3.19 14.22 3.93
CA ASP A 29 -3.41 12.82 3.55
C ASP A 29 -4.38 12.14 4.51
N ILE A 30 -4.22 12.38 5.82
CA ILE A 30 -5.08 11.79 6.86
C ILE A 30 -6.50 12.35 6.73
N ARG A 31 -6.65 13.67 6.56
CA ARG A 31 -7.97 14.29 6.37
C ARG A 31 -8.67 13.79 5.11
N ALA A 32 -7.93 13.64 4.03
CA ALA A 32 -8.48 13.11 2.77
C ALA A 32 -8.97 11.67 2.95
N PHE A 33 -8.20 10.84 3.64
CA PHE A 33 -8.60 9.46 3.90
C PHE A 33 -9.83 9.40 4.80
N ALA A 34 -9.89 10.24 5.84
CA ALA A 34 -11.05 10.34 6.71
C ALA A 34 -12.31 10.73 5.91
N ALA A 35 -12.18 11.66 4.97
CA ALA A 35 -13.28 12.14 4.16
C ALA A 35 -13.83 11.04 3.25
N VAL A 36 -12.97 10.29 2.55
CA VAL A 36 -13.42 9.27 1.60
C VAL A 36 -13.87 7.98 2.28
N SER A 37 -13.26 7.61 3.41
CA SER A 37 -13.58 6.37 4.13
C SER A 37 -14.73 6.51 5.11
N GLY A 38 -15.01 7.74 5.57
CA GLY A 38 -15.94 7.98 6.67
C GLY A 38 -15.36 7.73 8.05
N ASP A 39 -14.10 7.35 8.14
CA ASP A 39 -13.43 7.10 9.43
C ASP A 39 -12.93 8.42 10.02
N ILE A 40 -13.82 9.10 10.70
CA ILE A 40 -13.57 10.39 11.35
C ILE A 40 -13.23 10.24 12.83
N ASN A 41 -12.66 9.11 13.22
CA ASN A 41 -12.24 8.89 14.58
C ASN A 41 -11.32 10.04 15.05
N PRO A 42 -11.60 10.66 16.21
CA PRO A 42 -10.82 11.81 16.66
C PRO A 42 -9.34 11.51 16.90
N ALA A 43 -8.95 10.25 17.05
CA ALA A 43 -7.53 9.88 17.12
C ALA A 43 -6.75 10.29 15.87
N HIS A 44 -7.43 10.49 14.74
CA HIS A 44 -6.83 10.88 13.47
C HIS A 44 -6.94 12.38 13.18
N LEU A 45 -7.94 13.05 13.78
CA LEU A 45 -8.32 14.41 13.36
C LEU A 45 -8.22 15.47 14.46
N ASP A 46 -8.27 15.08 15.73
CA ASP A 46 -8.35 16.01 16.86
C ASP A 46 -7.08 15.93 17.69
N HIS A 47 -6.23 16.96 17.57
CA HIS A 47 -4.94 17.02 18.26
C HIS A 47 -5.08 16.97 19.78
N GLU A 48 -6.09 17.66 20.33
CA GLU A 48 -6.31 17.67 21.78
C GLU A 48 -6.72 16.29 22.29
N TYR A 49 -7.69 15.67 21.61
CA TYR A 49 -8.11 14.32 21.95
C TYR A 49 -6.95 13.32 21.82
N ALA A 50 -6.25 13.36 20.69
CA ALA A 50 -5.15 12.44 20.39
C ALA A 50 -4.00 12.55 21.38
N ALA A 51 -3.70 13.75 21.88
CA ALA A 51 -2.67 13.96 22.89
C ALA A 51 -2.95 13.20 24.18
N GLY A 52 -4.23 12.95 24.50
CA GLY A 52 -4.64 12.20 25.68
C GLY A 52 -4.65 10.69 25.48
N THR A 53 -4.42 10.20 24.27
CA THR A 53 -4.39 8.75 23.99
C THR A 53 -3.02 8.15 24.28
N MET A 54 -2.92 6.82 24.23
CA MET A 54 -1.65 6.12 24.38
C MET A 54 -0.63 6.52 23.30
N PHE A 55 -1.10 7.05 22.17
CA PHE A 55 -0.23 7.47 21.06
C PHE A 55 0.38 8.85 21.26
N LYS A 56 -0.17 9.65 22.18
CA LYS A 56 0.31 10.99 22.52
C LYS A 56 0.30 11.99 21.36
N GLY A 57 -0.55 11.76 20.37
CA GLY A 57 -0.70 12.63 19.20
C GLY A 57 -1.51 11.95 18.12
N VAL A 58 -1.83 12.72 17.08
CA VAL A 58 -2.58 12.24 15.93
C VAL A 58 -1.80 11.13 15.22
N ILE A 59 -2.52 10.10 14.82
CA ILE A 59 -1.98 9.00 14.02
C ILE A 59 -2.78 8.84 12.73
N ALA A 60 -2.13 8.30 11.71
CA ALA A 60 -2.78 7.96 10.46
C ALA A 60 -3.63 6.69 10.62
N HIS A 61 -4.65 6.57 9.77
CA HIS A 61 -5.43 5.34 9.70
C HIS A 61 -4.53 4.19 9.26
N GLY A 62 -4.64 3.04 9.91
CA GLY A 62 -3.92 1.84 9.48
C GLY A 62 -4.22 1.47 8.04
N MET A 63 -5.49 1.60 7.63
CA MET A 63 -5.93 1.29 6.27
C MET A 63 -5.38 2.24 5.22
N TRP A 64 -4.85 3.41 5.60
CA TRP A 64 -4.12 4.26 4.67
C TRP A 64 -2.91 3.51 4.11
N GLY A 65 -2.16 2.82 4.97
CA GLY A 65 -1.03 2.00 4.55
C GLY A 65 -1.45 0.84 3.65
N ALA A 66 -2.62 0.25 3.90
CA ALA A 66 -3.19 -0.76 3.02
C ALA A 66 -3.51 -0.19 1.63
N ALA A 67 -4.08 1.02 1.59
CA ALA A 67 -4.35 1.71 0.33
C ALA A 67 -3.05 2.03 -0.42
N PHE A 68 -1.98 2.32 0.31
CA PHE A 68 -0.66 2.55 -0.27
C PHE A 68 -0.12 1.28 -0.94
N ILE A 69 -0.30 0.11 -0.32
CA ILE A 69 0.02 -1.19 -0.92
C ILE A 69 -0.81 -1.40 -2.20
N SER A 70 -2.11 -1.12 -2.12
CA SER A 70 -3.02 -1.25 -3.27
C SER A 70 -2.57 -0.40 -4.45
N ALA A 71 -2.15 0.83 -4.18
CA ALA A 71 -1.65 1.74 -5.22
C ALA A 71 -0.43 1.15 -5.95
N LEU A 72 0.47 0.52 -5.21
CA LEU A 72 1.66 -0.10 -5.77
C LEU A 72 1.31 -1.28 -6.69
N LEU A 73 0.37 -2.12 -6.26
CA LEU A 73 -0.13 -3.25 -7.07
C LEU A 73 -0.83 -2.75 -8.34
N GLY A 74 -1.64 -1.73 -8.22
CA GLY A 74 -2.46 -1.25 -9.34
C GLY A 74 -1.74 -0.36 -10.34
N THR A 75 -0.60 0.22 -9.97
CA THR A 75 0.10 1.17 -10.83
C THR A 75 1.49 0.72 -11.28
N GLN A 76 2.16 -0.14 -10.52
CA GLN A 76 3.55 -0.52 -10.81
C GLN A 76 3.74 -2.01 -11.06
N LEU A 77 3.26 -2.87 -10.15
CA LEU A 77 3.51 -4.30 -10.25
C LEU A 77 2.32 -5.08 -9.68
N PRO A 78 1.52 -5.73 -10.48
CA PRO A 78 1.55 -5.83 -11.95
C PRO A 78 1.12 -4.57 -12.71
N GLY A 79 0.44 -3.61 -12.06
CA GLY A 79 -0.04 -2.39 -12.72
C GLY A 79 -1.42 -2.54 -13.36
N PRO A 80 -1.73 -1.76 -14.40
CA PRO A 80 -3.04 -1.79 -15.05
C PRO A 80 -3.47 -3.19 -15.46
N GLY A 81 -4.73 -3.54 -15.19
CA GLY A 81 -5.31 -4.84 -15.44
C GLY A 81 -5.24 -5.81 -14.27
N THR A 82 -4.63 -5.42 -13.17
CA THR A 82 -4.57 -6.21 -11.94
C THR A 82 -5.94 -6.28 -11.27
N ILE A 83 -6.33 -7.47 -10.82
CA ILE A 83 -7.54 -7.67 -10.02
C ILE A 83 -7.10 -8.11 -8.63
N TYR A 84 -7.49 -7.33 -7.63
CA TYR A 84 -7.18 -7.62 -6.24
C TYR A 84 -8.10 -8.72 -5.73
N LEU A 85 -7.54 -9.79 -5.19
CA LEU A 85 -8.34 -10.92 -4.70
C LEU A 85 -8.35 -11.03 -3.19
N GLU A 86 -7.18 -10.97 -2.56
CA GLU A 86 -7.04 -11.13 -1.10
C GLU A 86 -5.90 -10.28 -0.57
N GLN A 87 -6.04 -9.86 0.69
CA GLN A 87 -4.99 -9.14 1.39
C GLN A 87 -5.05 -9.49 2.88
N THR A 88 -3.92 -9.93 3.42
CA THR A 88 -3.75 -9.98 4.87
C THR A 88 -2.97 -8.77 5.33
N LEU A 89 -3.23 -8.29 6.54
CA LEU A 89 -2.58 -7.12 7.11
C LEU A 89 -2.36 -7.34 8.60
N ALA A 90 -1.14 -7.08 9.06
CA ALA A 90 -0.83 -6.98 10.47
C ALA A 90 -0.28 -5.56 10.69
N PHE A 91 -0.92 -4.81 11.58
CA PHE A 91 -0.54 -3.43 11.92
C PHE A 91 0.37 -3.48 13.13
N LYS A 92 1.64 -3.17 12.93
CA LYS A 92 2.69 -3.37 13.93
C LYS A 92 3.07 -2.10 14.67
N ARG A 93 2.93 -0.94 14.04
CA ARG A 93 3.30 0.36 14.64
C ARG A 93 2.38 1.45 14.12
N PRO A 94 2.09 2.47 14.97
CA PRO A 94 1.35 3.64 14.50
C PRO A 94 2.19 4.48 13.54
N VAL A 95 1.49 5.21 12.68
CA VAL A 95 2.11 6.16 11.73
C VAL A 95 1.67 7.56 12.12
N ARG A 96 2.61 8.48 12.17
CA ARG A 96 2.35 9.87 12.54
C ARG A 96 2.51 10.79 11.34
N PRO A 97 1.84 11.93 11.32
CA PRO A 97 2.13 12.97 10.33
C PRO A 97 3.63 13.28 10.33
N GLY A 98 4.22 13.33 9.15
CA GLY A 98 5.65 13.54 8.97
C GLY A 98 6.47 12.26 8.82
N ASP A 99 5.91 11.10 9.14
CA ASP A 99 6.58 9.84 8.89
C ASP A 99 6.72 9.59 7.38
N THR A 100 7.85 9.04 7.00
CA THR A 100 8.10 8.63 5.62
C THR A 100 7.97 7.12 5.52
N LEU A 101 7.00 6.67 4.75
CA LEU A 101 6.70 5.26 4.57
C LEU A 101 7.26 4.74 3.26
N THR A 102 7.86 3.57 3.31
CA THR A 102 8.30 2.85 2.12
C THR A 102 7.57 1.51 2.06
N ALA A 103 6.75 1.32 1.03
CA ALA A 103 6.10 0.05 0.77
C ALA A 103 6.96 -0.76 -0.21
N THR A 104 7.13 -2.04 0.08
CA THR A 104 7.84 -2.97 -0.79
C THR A 104 6.97 -4.19 -1.02
N LEU A 105 6.78 -4.55 -2.28
CA LEU A 105 6.12 -5.78 -2.70
C LEU A 105 7.15 -6.71 -3.30
N THR A 106 7.07 -7.99 -2.95
CA THR A 106 7.96 -9.01 -3.51
C THR A 106 7.14 -10.21 -3.95
N VAL A 107 7.31 -10.62 -5.20
CA VAL A 107 6.62 -11.80 -5.76
C VAL A 107 7.15 -13.06 -5.09
N THR A 108 6.26 -13.85 -4.49
CA THR A 108 6.63 -15.09 -3.80
C THR A 108 6.12 -16.34 -4.50
N GLU A 109 4.98 -16.26 -5.17
CA GLU A 109 4.38 -17.40 -5.85
C GLU A 109 3.63 -16.96 -7.09
N LYS A 110 3.58 -17.87 -8.08
CA LYS A 110 2.79 -17.71 -9.30
C LYS A 110 2.00 -18.98 -9.55
N ASN A 111 0.77 -18.83 -9.98
CA ASN A 111 -0.09 -19.95 -10.39
C ASN A 111 -0.44 -19.80 -11.88
N ASP A 112 0.13 -20.66 -12.71
CA ASP A 112 0.00 -20.56 -14.16
C ASP A 112 -1.43 -20.81 -14.65
N GLU A 113 -2.16 -21.67 -13.97
CA GLU A 113 -3.53 -22.00 -14.35
C GLU A 113 -4.48 -20.84 -14.10
N LYS A 114 -4.39 -20.24 -12.92
CA LYS A 114 -5.27 -19.14 -12.51
C LYS A 114 -4.75 -17.76 -12.87
N LYS A 115 -3.49 -17.66 -13.30
CA LYS A 115 -2.81 -16.40 -13.57
C LYS A 115 -2.76 -15.51 -12.33
N THR A 116 -2.68 -16.12 -11.14
CA THR A 116 -2.57 -15.40 -9.88
C THR A 116 -1.13 -15.28 -9.42
N VAL A 117 -0.85 -14.21 -8.70
CA VAL A 117 0.48 -13.90 -8.17
C VAL A 117 0.32 -13.53 -6.70
N ARG A 118 1.18 -14.09 -5.86
CA ARG A 118 1.22 -13.79 -4.43
C ARG A 118 2.41 -12.91 -4.14
N PHE A 119 2.20 -11.91 -3.30
CA PHE A 119 3.21 -10.93 -2.92
C PHE A 119 3.35 -10.86 -1.41
N ASP A 120 4.60 -10.82 -0.93
CA ASP A 120 4.86 -10.28 0.40
C ASP A 120 4.78 -8.76 0.34
N CYS A 121 4.09 -8.17 1.31
CA CYS A 121 3.88 -6.73 1.38
C CYS A 121 4.43 -6.23 2.71
N ILE A 122 5.36 -5.29 2.67
CA ILE A 122 5.92 -4.68 3.87
C ILE A 122 5.89 -3.17 3.71
N VAL A 123 5.42 -2.46 4.74
CA VAL A 123 5.52 -1.01 4.82
C VAL A 123 6.40 -0.68 6.01
N ARG A 124 7.46 0.10 5.78
CA ARG A 124 8.41 0.52 6.81
C ARG A 124 8.42 2.03 6.94
N ASN A 125 8.72 2.49 8.15
CA ASN A 125 8.92 3.93 8.41
C ASN A 125 10.37 4.33 8.12
N GLN A 126 10.71 5.60 8.37
CA GLN A 126 12.04 6.16 8.13
C GLN A 126 13.13 5.52 9.00
N ASP A 127 12.76 4.87 10.10
CA ASP A 127 13.70 4.18 10.98
C ASP A 127 13.91 2.72 10.59
N GLY A 128 13.37 2.31 9.44
CA GLY A 128 13.45 0.94 8.96
C GLY A 128 12.60 -0.04 9.73
N LYS A 129 11.64 0.44 10.54
CA LYS A 129 10.76 -0.40 11.35
C LYS A 129 9.53 -0.82 10.55
N ASP A 130 9.10 -2.06 10.73
CA ASP A 130 7.89 -2.56 10.10
C ASP A 130 6.66 -1.88 10.70
N VAL A 131 5.87 -1.25 9.86
CA VAL A 131 4.59 -0.62 10.19
C VAL A 131 3.46 -1.57 9.87
N ILE A 132 3.49 -2.16 8.68
CA ILE A 132 2.52 -3.15 8.20
C ILE A 132 3.29 -4.30 7.56
N ALA A 133 2.81 -5.51 7.80
CA ALA A 133 3.26 -6.69 7.07
C ALA A 133 2.04 -7.51 6.66
N GLY A 134 2.07 -8.08 5.48
CA GLY A 134 0.97 -8.89 4.99
C GLY A 134 1.28 -9.58 3.68
N VAL A 135 0.26 -10.22 3.13
CA VAL A 135 0.36 -10.98 1.88
C VAL A 135 -0.81 -10.59 0.99
N ALA A 136 -0.52 -10.27 -0.26
CA ALA A 136 -1.52 -9.98 -1.27
C ALA A 136 -1.61 -11.13 -2.27
N LEU A 137 -2.83 -11.40 -2.74
CA LEU A 137 -3.09 -12.29 -3.85
C LEU A 137 -3.82 -11.49 -4.92
N VAL A 138 -3.29 -11.47 -6.13
CA VAL A 138 -3.90 -10.76 -7.25
C VAL A 138 -3.99 -11.67 -8.46
N MET A 139 -4.95 -11.38 -9.35
CA MET A 139 -4.95 -11.91 -10.70
C MET A 139 -4.17 -10.93 -11.57
N ALA A 140 -3.09 -11.38 -12.18
CA ALA A 140 -2.24 -10.53 -12.99
C ALA A 140 -2.81 -10.36 -14.40
N PRO A 141 -2.56 -9.21 -15.05
CA PRO A 141 -2.95 -9.03 -16.44
C PRO A 141 -2.20 -9.99 -17.36
N THR A 142 -2.88 -10.44 -18.41
CA THR A 142 -2.26 -11.30 -19.42
C THR A 142 -1.99 -10.54 -20.73
N GLN A 143 -2.56 -9.35 -20.86
CA GLN A 143 -2.37 -8.49 -22.04
C GLN A 143 -1.57 -7.24 -21.66
N LYS A 144 -0.63 -6.89 -22.52
CA LYS A 144 0.18 -5.69 -22.33
C LYS A 144 -0.69 -4.43 -22.45
N ILE A 145 -0.65 -3.59 -21.45
CA ILE A 145 -1.40 -2.33 -21.41
C ILE A 145 -0.40 -1.18 -21.20
N LYS A 146 -0.55 -0.18 -22.02
CA LYS A 146 0.22 1.05 -21.92
C LYS A 146 -0.73 2.23 -22.06
N VAL A 147 -0.86 3.03 -21.02
CA VAL A 147 -1.81 4.13 -20.94
C VAL A 147 -1.06 5.42 -20.65
N ALA A 148 -1.34 6.42 -21.46
CA ALA A 148 -0.77 7.76 -21.25
C ALA A 148 -1.59 8.57 -20.24
#